data_ffa7ab4ac5822d66ed40010bce0628fd
#
_entry.id   ffa7ab4ac5822d66ed40010bce0628fd
#
_cell.length_a   1.000
_cell.length_b   1.000
_cell.length_c   1.000
_cell.angle_alpha   90.00
_cell.angle_beta   90.00
_cell.angle_gamma   90.00
#
_symmetry.space_group_name_H-M   'P 1'
#
loop_
_entity.id
_entity.type
_entity.pdbx_description
1 polymer ?
#
loop_
_entity_poly.entity_id
_entity_poly.type
_entity_poly.pdbx_seq_one_letter_code
_entity_poly.pdbx_strand_id
1 'polypeptide(L)'
;MKKSIFNYTTFFISMSYSLFANASPAIKSTENRNNEVLEVYSTPLHTPQEKMAIPVSVLTQEDLRANRSASIAETLTSLPGFHASFFGGGSVHPVIRGMSGNRVKVLHSGSDLMDVSSIGADHTITSEPFLSQRIEVLKGPSTLLYGGGTIGGAINVIDSKIPMSVPEKGYEGELHYQYDSVSKGNTGSVGLTLGENNLALRLEGTKRYQSDYKQPEPLHQGETSRLAGSYQDNQSANIGVSWLFDDGYIGIGYGEQHRRYGLPGHTHFHDHEDDHHHHAPIRPPLIGHHHHNHNHEYPDEQHQHGIPYIVMDSKRWDLRGEKNNPFTGIESIRFSAVRTDYHHDEKEGNEVSTSFKNKGDELRLTFTHQPIWGWHGVIGGQFNQRDFSAQGEEAYVPSTKTKNHSLFLLEEYQLGDFRYELGFRQEWQSLLNRETQKNNKQSASSISAGLAWNFTQDYFLNLSLSHTKRLPVAEELYANGVHAASRTIEKGDPNLTAEAANNIDIGITKVTGDIQFNMSAYYNRINNYIYGQFTG
;
A
#
# COMPACT_ATOMS: atom_id res chain seq x y z
N MET A 1 10.50 20.22 19.17
CA MET A 1 10.40 20.40 17.71
C MET A 1 9.90 21.80 17.37
N LYS A 2 10.66 22.56 16.59
CA LYS A 2 10.21 23.88 16.12
C LYS A 2 9.20 23.70 15.00
N LYS A 3 8.06 24.39 15.07
CA LYS A 3 7.10 24.47 13.95
C LYS A 3 7.79 25.26 12.83
N SER A 4 8.34 24.55 11.84
CA SER A 4 8.85 25.19 10.62
C SER A 4 7.76 25.12 9.56
N ILE A 5 7.31 26.28 9.10
CA ILE A 5 6.43 26.41 7.95
C ILE A 5 7.33 26.35 6.73
N PHE A 6 7.55 25.16 6.19
CA PHE A 6 8.20 25.00 4.90
C PHE A 6 7.13 25.01 3.80
N ASN A 7 7.14 26.06 3.01
CA ASN A 7 6.35 26.15 1.78
C ASN A 7 7.14 25.45 0.67
N TYR A 8 6.87 24.17 0.42
CA TYR A 8 7.31 23.53 -0.80
C TYR A 8 6.27 23.80 -1.90
N THR A 9 6.59 24.72 -2.77
CA THR A 9 5.87 24.96 -4.01
C THR A 9 6.60 24.18 -5.08
N THR A 10 6.17 22.95 -5.35
CA THR A 10 6.70 22.13 -6.46
C THR A 10 5.63 22.05 -7.53
N PHE A 11 5.88 22.75 -8.64
CA PHE A 11 5.06 22.66 -9.84
C PHE A 11 5.65 21.56 -10.72
N PHE A 12 4.98 20.42 -10.84
CA PHE A 12 5.33 19.39 -11.81
C PHE A 12 4.24 19.31 -12.87
N ILE A 13 4.64 19.61 -14.10
CA ILE A 13 3.86 19.26 -15.29
C ILE A 13 4.36 17.89 -15.73
N SER A 14 3.62 16.84 -15.45
CA SER A 14 3.90 15.53 -16.01
C SER A 14 3.19 15.39 -17.36
N MET A 15 3.96 15.45 -18.42
CA MET A 15 3.49 15.21 -19.78
C MET A 15 3.77 13.74 -20.11
N SER A 16 2.78 12.89 -19.94
CA SER A 16 2.89 11.46 -20.25
C SER A 16 2.50 11.25 -21.72
N TYR A 17 3.51 11.10 -22.58
CA TYR A 17 3.31 10.62 -23.95
C TYR A 17 3.31 9.09 -23.92
N SER A 18 2.14 8.48 -24.06
CA SER A 18 2.05 7.06 -24.41
C SER A 18 2.11 6.94 -25.93
N LEU A 19 3.31 7.06 -26.50
CA LEU A 19 3.57 6.66 -27.88
C LEU A 19 3.71 5.14 -27.90
N PHE A 20 2.62 4.43 -28.13
CA PHE A 20 2.70 3.04 -28.54
C PHE A 20 3.17 2.97 -29.99
N ALA A 21 4.48 2.87 -30.21
CA ALA A 21 5.04 2.43 -31.47
C ALA A 21 4.80 0.92 -31.59
N ASN A 22 3.70 0.53 -32.21
CA ASN A 22 3.47 -0.84 -32.65
C ASN A 22 4.34 -1.12 -33.87
N ALA A 23 5.51 -1.75 -33.66
CA ALA A 23 6.21 -2.49 -34.69
C ALA A 23 6.12 -4.00 -34.34
N SER A 24 5.05 -4.62 -34.77
CA SER A 24 4.93 -6.09 -34.87
C SER A 24 4.13 -6.45 -36.10
N PRO A 25 4.49 -7.54 -36.81
CA PRO A 25 3.90 -7.88 -38.08
C PRO A 25 2.43 -8.29 -37.92
N ALA A 26 1.62 -7.83 -38.86
CA ALA A 26 0.19 -8.00 -38.91
C ALA A 26 -0.25 -9.46 -38.77
N ILE A 27 -0.85 -9.82 -37.64
CA ILE A 27 -1.89 -10.84 -37.59
C ILE A 27 -3.22 -10.07 -37.67
N LYS A 28 -3.89 -10.18 -38.82
CA LYS A 28 -5.26 -9.71 -39.00
C LYS A 28 -6.17 -10.53 -38.08
N SER A 29 -6.50 -10.01 -36.94
CA SER A 29 -7.77 -10.33 -36.27
C SER A 29 -8.55 -9.03 -36.20
N THR A 30 -9.48 -8.88 -37.15
CA THR A 30 -10.58 -7.95 -37.06
C THR A 30 -11.54 -8.49 -35.99
N GLU A 31 -11.26 -8.29 -34.75
CA GLU A 31 -12.27 -8.30 -33.69
C GLU A 31 -12.44 -6.88 -33.20
N ASN A 32 -13.67 -6.38 -33.36
CA ASN A 32 -14.15 -5.18 -32.72
C ASN A 32 -13.71 -5.21 -31.24
N ARG A 33 -12.72 -4.40 -30.87
CA ARG A 33 -12.58 -3.98 -29.48
C ARG A 33 -13.81 -3.11 -29.20
N ASN A 34 -14.87 -3.75 -28.74
CA ASN A 34 -15.93 -3.06 -28.05
C ASN A 34 -15.23 -2.26 -26.96
N ASN A 35 -15.49 -0.96 -26.91
CA ASN A 35 -15.08 -0.10 -25.80
C ASN A 35 -15.74 -0.67 -24.54
N GLU A 36 -15.07 -1.59 -23.86
CA GLU A 36 -15.47 -2.05 -22.55
C GLU A 36 -15.31 -0.85 -21.63
N VAL A 37 -16.44 -0.32 -21.18
CA VAL A 37 -16.47 0.75 -20.20
C VAL A 37 -15.88 0.19 -18.90
N LEU A 38 -14.69 0.66 -18.53
CA LEU A 38 -14.03 0.24 -17.29
C LEU A 38 -14.74 0.89 -16.10
N GLU A 39 -15.60 0.14 -15.43
CA GLU A 39 -16.21 0.58 -14.18
C GLU A 39 -15.20 0.52 -13.04
N VAL A 40 -15.26 1.50 -12.13
CA VAL A 40 -14.41 1.57 -10.94
C VAL A 40 -15.15 0.94 -9.76
N TYR A 41 -14.66 -0.21 -9.30
CA TYR A 41 -15.29 -0.96 -8.20
C TYR A 41 -15.05 -0.36 -6.81
N SER A 42 -13.98 0.43 -6.65
CA SER A 42 -13.68 1.12 -5.39
C SER A 42 -14.70 2.20 -5.05
N THR A 43 -15.47 2.68 -6.02
CA THR A 43 -16.58 3.59 -5.75
C THR A 43 -17.89 2.83 -5.81
N PRO A 44 -18.74 2.92 -4.80
CA PRO A 44 -20.05 2.27 -4.81
C PRO A 44 -20.99 2.77 -5.91
N LEU A 45 -20.64 3.88 -6.58
CA LEU A 45 -21.44 4.49 -7.64
C LEU A 45 -21.20 3.87 -9.01
N HIS A 46 -20.27 2.89 -9.13
CA HIS A 46 -19.94 2.19 -10.39
C HIS A 46 -19.70 3.13 -11.59
N THR A 47 -19.03 4.25 -11.32
CA THR A 47 -18.78 5.27 -12.31
C THR A 47 -17.72 4.81 -13.31
N PRO A 48 -17.95 4.98 -14.63
CA PRO A 48 -16.92 4.79 -15.63
C PRO A 48 -15.65 5.60 -15.33
N GLN A 49 -14.49 5.00 -15.54
CA GLN A 49 -13.19 5.59 -15.24
C GLN A 49 -13.01 6.99 -15.84
N GLU A 50 -13.38 7.15 -17.10
CA GLU A 50 -13.26 8.40 -17.88
C GLU A 50 -14.21 9.51 -17.41
N LYS A 51 -15.29 9.15 -16.71
CA LYS A 51 -16.31 10.09 -16.21
C LYS A 51 -16.06 10.54 -14.78
N MET A 52 -15.03 10.04 -14.12
CA MET A 52 -14.69 10.48 -12.77
C MET A 52 -14.04 11.87 -12.78
N ALA A 53 -14.24 12.64 -11.72
CA ALA A 53 -13.64 13.97 -11.55
C ALA A 53 -12.10 13.94 -11.57
N ILE A 54 -11.49 12.82 -11.15
CA ILE A 54 -10.10 12.50 -11.44
C ILE A 54 -10.06 11.07 -11.98
N PRO A 55 -9.45 10.84 -13.15
CA PRO A 55 -9.31 9.51 -13.69
C PRO A 55 -8.58 8.59 -12.73
N VAL A 56 -9.22 7.50 -12.36
CA VAL A 56 -8.62 6.41 -11.59
C VAL A 56 -7.72 5.62 -12.52
N SER A 57 -6.52 5.29 -12.08
CA SER A 57 -5.69 4.33 -12.82
C SER A 57 -6.15 2.93 -12.48
N VAL A 58 -6.54 2.15 -13.49
CA VAL A 58 -7.01 0.78 -13.32
C VAL A 58 -6.06 -0.15 -14.05
N LEU A 59 -5.51 -1.12 -13.34
CA LEU A 59 -4.87 -2.29 -13.93
C LEU A 59 -5.86 -3.45 -13.92
N THR A 60 -6.31 -3.83 -15.09
CA THR A 60 -7.21 -4.96 -15.31
C THR A 60 -6.47 -6.29 -15.16
N GLN A 61 -7.18 -7.41 -15.20
CA GLN A 61 -6.55 -8.72 -15.17
C GLN A 61 -5.59 -8.92 -16.37
N GLU A 62 -5.91 -8.37 -17.54
CA GLU A 62 -5.04 -8.41 -18.72
C GLU A 62 -3.76 -7.60 -18.50
N ASP A 63 -3.88 -6.38 -17.99
CA ASP A 63 -2.74 -5.53 -17.64
C ASP A 63 -1.85 -6.19 -16.58
N LEU A 64 -2.45 -6.82 -15.59
CA LEU A 64 -1.74 -7.54 -14.55
C LEU A 64 -0.99 -8.76 -15.11
N ARG A 65 -1.53 -9.49 -16.08
CA ARG A 65 -0.82 -10.60 -16.74
C ARG A 65 0.49 -10.14 -17.39
N ALA A 66 0.50 -8.93 -17.95
CA ALA A 66 1.68 -8.37 -18.59
C ALA A 66 2.67 -7.71 -17.61
N ASN A 67 2.18 -7.12 -16.52
CA ASN A 67 2.95 -6.22 -15.66
C ASN A 67 3.15 -6.70 -14.22
N ARG A 68 2.59 -7.85 -13.82
CA ARG A 68 2.77 -8.38 -12.46
C ARG A 68 4.23 -8.52 -12.09
N SER A 69 4.59 -7.97 -10.95
CA SER A 69 5.90 -8.11 -10.34
C SER A 69 5.81 -8.73 -8.94
N ALA A 70 6.93 -8.81 -8.24
CA ALA A 70 7.00 -9.45 -6.92
C ALA A 70 6.22 -8.67 -5.85
N SER A 71 6.03 -7.37 -6.03
CA SER A 71 5.30 -6.50 -5.11
C SER A 71 4.23 -5.65 -5.83
N ILE A 72 3.26 -5.14 -5.06
CA ILE A 72 2.26 -4.19 -5.58
C ILE A 72 2.94 -2.90 -6.07
N ALA A 73 3.94 -2.42 -5.34
CA ALA A 73 4.65 -1.20 -5.70
C ALA A 73 5.35 -1.32 -7.06
N GLU A 74 6.07 -2.41 -7.30
CA GLU A 74 6.72 -2.68 -8.59
C GLU A 74 5.70 -2.83 -9.72
N THR A 75 4.59 -3.55 -9.47
CA THR A 75 3.51 -3.76 -10.45
C THR A 75 2.94 -2.42 -10.95
N LEU A 76 2.92 -1.39 -10.09
CA LEU A 76 2.39 -0.07 -10.41
C LEU A 76 3.38 0.86 -11.11
N THR A 77 4.66 0.52 -11.21
CA THR A 77 5.70 1.40 -11.82
C THR A 77 5.49 1.68 -13.30
N SER A 78 4.68 0.87 -13.99
CA SER A 78 4.24 1.14 -15.37
C SER A 78 3.29 2.33 -15.48
N LEU A 79 2.68 2.78 -14.38
CA LEU A 79 1.76 3.90 -14.37
C LEU A 79 2.50 5.23 -14.19
N PRO A 80 2.08 6.30 -14.89
CA PRO A 80 2.68 7.63 -14.74
C PRO A 80 2.54 8.19 -13.32
N GLY A 81 3.66 8.71 -12.78
CA GLY A 81 3.71 9.30 -11.44
C GLY A 81 3.79 8.29 -10.29
N PHE A 82 4.04 7.01 -10.62
CA PHE A 82 4.29 5.95 -9.65
C PHE A 82 5.76 5.56 -9.63
N HIS A 83 6.27 5.32 -8.44
CA HIS A 83 7.61 4.79 -8.20
C HIS A 83 7.54 3.72 -7.12
N ALA A 84 8.56 2.89 -7.06
CA ALA A 84 8.76 1.91 -6.01
C ALA A 84 9.98 2.30 -5.16
N SER A 85 9.82 2.33 -3.85
CA SER A 85 10.91 2.51 -2.89
C SER A 85 11.33 1.15 -2.38
N PHE A 86 12.57 0.78 -2.66
CA PHE A 86 13.13 -0.52 -2.30
C PHE A 86 13.98 -0.39 -1.04
N PHE A 87 13.67 -1.17 -0.01
CA PHE A 87 14.61 -1.49 1.06
C PHE A 87 15.41 -2.75 0.70
N GLY A 88 14.75 -3.72 0.09
CA GLY A 88 15.28 -4.97 -0.42
C GLY A 88 14.23 -5.68 -1.26
N GLY A 89 14.53 -6.86 -1.80
CA GLY A 89 13.58 -7.62 -2.63
C GLY A 89 12.27 -7.98 -1.92
N GLY A 90 12.33 -8.13 -0.59
CA GLY A 90 11.18 -8.50 0.25
C GLY A 90 10.33 -7.32 0.72
N SER A 91 10.86 -6.11 0.75
CA SER A 91 10.13 -4.91 1.17
C SER A 91 10.24 -3.79 0.17
N VAL A 92 9.12 -3.53 -0.51
CA VAL A 92 9.00 -2.51 -1.56
C VAL A 92 7.71 -1.71 -1.36
N HIS A 93 7.84 -0.40 -1.25
CA HIS A 93 6.73 0.51 -0.95
C HIS A 93 6.34 1.37 -2.13
N PRO A 94 5.03 1.61 -2.36
CA PRO A 94 4.58 2.48 -3.44
C PRO A 94 4.81 3.95 -3.09
N VAL A 95 5.23 4.70 -4.10
CA VAL A 95 5.38 6.16 -4.06
C VAL A 95 4.47 6.75 -5.12
N ILE A 96 3.53 7.58 -4.72
CA ILE A 96 2.60 8.28 -5.61
C ILE A 96 2.90 9.77 -5.56
N ARG A 97 3.31 10.36 -6.68
CA ARG A 97 3.62 11.80 -6.78
C ARG A 97 4.60 12.27 -5.68
N GLY A 98 5.61 11.45 -5.36
CA GLY A 98 6.61 11.71 -4.32
C GLY A 98 6.13 11.48 -2.88
N MET A 99 4.91 10.99 -2.65
CA MET A 99 4.37 10.65 -1.33
C MET A 99 4.35 9.13 -1.10
N SER A 100 4.68 8.71 0.11
CA SER A 100 4.75 7.30 0.53
C SER A 100 4.36 7.13 2.00
N GLY A 101 4.46 5.90 2.51
CA GLY A 101 4.18 5.55 3.91
C GLY A 101 2.76 5.91 4.32
N ASN A 102 2.59 6.58 5.44
CA ASN A 102 1.30 6.94 6.02
C ASN A 102 0.43 7.89 5.16
N ARG A 103 0.92 8.34 4.00
CA ARG A 103 0.19 9.20 3.05
C ARG A 103 -0.34 8.47 1.83
N VAL A 104 0.09 7.21 1.61
CA VAL A 104 -0.40 6.34 0.55
C VAL A 104 -0.98 5.08 1.19
N LYS A 105 -2.28 4.90 1.06
CA LYS A 105 -2.98 3.78 1.68
C LYS A 105 -3.10 2.61 0.71
N VAL A 106 -2.65 1.42 1.13
CA VAL A 106 -2.89 0.19 0.39
C VAL A 106 -4.05 -0.54 1.05
N LEU A 107 -5.04 -0.90 0.24
CA LEU A 107 -6.28 -1.54 0.66
C LEU A 107 -6.41 -2.91 0.01
N HIS A 108 -7.13 -3.79 0.64
CA HIS A 108 -7.51 -5.09 0.11
C HIS A 108 -9.05 -5.16 0.01
N SER A 109 -9.55 -5.08 -1.23
CA SER A 109 -10.99 -5.02 -1.52
C SER A 109 -11.74 -3.99 -0.66
N GLY A 110 -11.18 -2.78 -0.56
CA GLY A 110 -11.78 -1.65 0.15
C GLY A 110 -11.52 -1.59 1.66
N SER A 111 -10.83 -2.56 2.24
CA SER A 111 -10.50 -2.61 3.67
C SER A 111 -8.99 -2.47 3.91
N ASP A 112 -8.62 -1.97 5.07
CA ASP A 112 -7.23 -1.79 5.49
C ASP A 112 -6.49 -3.15 5.61
N LEU A 113 -5.20 -3.16 5.28
CA LEU A 113 -4.36 -4.37 5.42
C LEU A 113 -4.12 -4.74 6.88
N MET A 114 -4.03 -3.73 7.75
CA MET A 114 -3.73 -3.90 9.18
C MET A 114 -2.39 -4.61 9.42
N ASP A 115 -1.41 -4.37 8.56
CA ASP A 115 -0.03 -4.80 8.74
C ASP A 115 0.81 -3.72 9.47
N VAL A 116 2.13 -3.88 9.50
CA VAL A 116 3.06 -2.92 10.09
C VAL A 116 3.97 -2.24 9.05
N SER A 117 3.63 -2.33 7.78
CA SER A 117 4.42 -1.76 6.68
C SER A 117 4.59 -0.23 6.76
N SER A 118 3.71 0.44 7.50
CA SER A 118 3.82 1.89 7.73
C SER A 118 4.83 2.28 8.79
N ILE A 119 5.30 1.34 9.61
CA ILE A 119 6.23 1.61 10.73
C ILE A 119 7.67 1.74 10.22
N GLY A 120 8.10 0.87 9.32
CA GLY A 120 9.45 0.86 8.78
C GLY A 120 9.48 0.56 7.28
N ALA A 121 10.51 1.05 6.59
CA ALA A 121 10.69 0.79 5.15
C ALA A 121 11.10 -0.67 4.86
N ASP A 122 11.60 -1.37 5.83
CA ASP A 122 12.00 -2.77 5.84
C ASP A 122 10.83 -3.74 6.04
N HIS A 123 9.67 -3.24 6.51
CA HIS A 123 8.48 -4.04 6.73
C HIS A 123 7.64 -4.19 5.46
N THR A 124 7.40 -5.43 5.05
CA THR A 124 6.67 -5.72 3.80
C THR A 124 5.18 -5.38 3.87
N ILE A 125 4.61 -4.99 2.74
CA ILE A 125 3.15 -4.82 2.55
C ILE A 125 2.52 -6.21 2.35
N THR A 126 1.50 -6.56 3.15
CA THR A 126 0.82 -7.86 3.12
C THR A 126 -0.20 -7.97 1.99
N SER A 127 0.25 -7.72 0.75
CA SER A 127 -0.57 -7.88 -0.44
C SER A 127 0.17 -8.70 -1.50
N GLU A 128 -0.55 -9.62 -2.15
CA GLU A 128 0.04 -10.53 -3.14
C GLU A 128 -0.50 -10.22 -4.55
N PRO A 129 0.35 -9.65 -5.44
CA PRO A 129 -0.09 -9.28 -6.79
C PRO A 129 -0.61 -10.46 -7.62
N PHE A 130 -0.11 -11.67 -7.38
CA PHE A 130 -0.48 -12.86 -8.15
C PHE A 130 -1.86 -13.41 -7.79
N LEU A 131 -2.45 -12.96 -6.68
CA LEU A 131 -3.82 -13.28 -6.27
C LEU A 131 -4.78 -12.11 -6.50
N SER A 132 -4.31 -11.01 -7.09
CA SER A 132 -5.15 -9.88 -7.45
C SER A 132 -5.79 -10.06 -8.84
N GLN A 133 -7.07 -9.73 -8.93
CA GLN A 133 -7.80 -9.64 -10.21
C GLN A 133 -7.67 -8.26 -10.83
N ARG A 134 -7.55 -7.23 -10.01
CA ARG A 134 -7.58 -5.85 -10.43
C ARG A 134 -6.90 -4.97 -9.39
N ILE A 135 -6.25 -3.92 -9.82
CA ILE A 135 -5.71 -2.89 -8.94
C ILE A 135 -6.25 -1.54 -9.40
N GLU A 136 -6.86 -0.81 -8.48
CA GLU A 136 -7.38 0.52 -8.72
C GLU A 136 -6.63 1.55 -7.89
N VAL A 137 -6.16 2.61 -8.53
CA VAL A 137 -5.47 3.69 -7.84
C VAL A 137 -6.33 4.93 -7.85
N LEU A 138 -6.85 5.24 -6.68
CA LEU A 138 -7.75 6.35 -6.43
C LEU A 138 -6.98 7.62 -6.09
N LYS A 139 -7.47 8.72 -6.61
CA LYS A 139 -7.02 10.08 -6.30
C LYS A 139 -8.25 10.98 -6.18
N GLY A 140 -8.11 12.17 -5.58
CA GLY A 140 -9.20 13.15 -5.51
C GLY A 140 -10.40 12.73 -4.64
N PRO A 141 -11.64 13.15 -4.99
CA PRO A 141 -12.81 13.01 -4.13
C PRO A 141 -13.09 11.61 -3.62
N SER A 142 -12.94 10.60 -4.46
CA SER A 142 -13.23 9.21 -4.13
C SER A 142 -12.30 8.64 -3.03
N THR A 143 -11.12 9.24 -2.82
CA THR A 143 -10.20 8.80 -1.76
C THR A 143 -10.76 9.04 -0.36
N LEU A 144 -11.67 10.02 -0.20
CA LEU A 144 -12.31 10.32 1.09
C LEU A 144 -13.11 9.13 1.63
N LEU A 145 -13.57 8.23 0.76
CA LEU A 145 -14.22 7.00 1.18
C LEU A 145 -13.31 6.14 2.06
N TYR A 146 -11.96 6.27 1.95
CA TYR A 146 -10.98 5.37 2.57
C TYR A 146 -10.12 5.99 3.67
N GLY A 147 -10.29 7.27 3.96
CA GLY A 147 -9.71 7.95 5.13
C GLY A 147 -8.57 8.91 4.85
N GLY A 148 -8.13 9.59 5.91
CA GLY A 148 -7.13 10.66 5.86
C GLY A 148 -5.73 10.21 5.45
N GLY A 149 -5.38 8.93 5.61
CA GLY A 149 -4.12 8.34 5.10
C GLY A 149 -4.00 8.31 3.58
N THR A 150 -4.98 8.88 2.85
CA THR A 150 -5.03 8.92 1.38
C THR A 150 -4.63 10.28 0.79
N ILE A 151 -3.87 11.11 1.50
CA ILE A 151 -3.38 12.40 0.99
C ILE A 151 -2.64 12.24 -0.36
N GLY A 152 -1.82 11.20 -0.48
CA GLY A 152 -1.11 10.82 -1.71
C GLY A 152 -1.95 10.01 -2.67
N GLY A 153 -2.99 9.35 -2.18
CA GLY A 153 -3.86 8.44 -2.92
C GLY A 153 -4.10 7.13 -2.18
N ALA A 154 -5.00 6.32 -2.72
CA ALA A 154 -5.28 4.97 -2.24
C ALA A 154 -5.09 3.95 -3.36
N ILE A 155 -4.45 2.84 -3.04
CA ILE A 155 -4.26 1.68 -3.92
C ILE A 155 -5.19 0.59 -3.42
N ASN A 156 -6.24 0.27 -4.16
CA ASN A 156 -7.16 -0.80 -3.80
C ASN A 156 -6.86 -2.05 -4.63
N VAL A 157 -6.37 -3.08 -3.97
CA VAL A 157 -6.10 -4.39 -4.55
C VAL A 157 -7.35 -5.24 -4.40
N ILE A 158 -7.97 -5.59 -5.52
CA ILE A 158 -9.21 -6.36 -5.54
C ILE A 158 -8.86 -7.82 -5.84
N ASP A 159 -9.26 -8.70 -4.95
CA ASP A 159 -9.09 -10.15 -5.04
C ASP A 159 -10.37 -10.88 -5.49
N SER A 160 -10.21 -12.17 -5.78
CA SER A 160 -11.31 -13.11 -6.07
C SER A 160 -11.66 -14.02 -4.92
N LYS A 161 -11.06 -13.84 -3.75
CA LYS A 161 -11.22 -14.75 -2.60
C LYS A 161 -12.68 -15.00 -2.23
N ILE A 162 -13.54 -13.98 -2.29
CA ILE A 162 -14.99 -14.10 -2.09
C ILE A 162 -15.66 -13.94 -3.46
N PRO A 163 -16.12 -15.05 -4.11
CA PRO A 163 -16.79 -14.97 -5.41
C PRO A 163 -18.06 -14.11 -5.37
N MET A 164 -18.26 -13.27 -6.38
CA MET A 164 -19.48 -12.46 -6.53
C MET A 164 -20.40 -12.97 -7.63
N SER A 165 -20.03 -14.07 -8.29
CA SER A 165 -20.81 -14.75 -9.33
C SER A 165 -20.54 -16.26 -9.32
N VAL A 166 -21.48 -17.02 -9.84
CA VAL A 166 -21.30 -18.44 -10.13
C VAL A 166 -20.72 -18.58 -11.53
N PRO A 167 -19.63 -19.34 -11.74
CA PRO A 167 -19.10 -19.59 -13.08
C PRO A 167 -20.14 -20.22 -14.00
N GLU A 168 -20.27 -19.76 -15.24
CA GLU A 168 -21.27 -20.23 -16.20
C GLU A 168 -21.23 -21.76 -16.45
N LYS A 169 -20.02 -22.35 -16.42
CA LYS A 169 -19.80 -23.77 -16.59
C LYS A 169 -19.75 -24.55 -15.27
N GLY A 170 -20.05 -23.90 -14.14
CA GLY A 170 -19.90 -24.48 -12.81
C GLY A 170 -18.46 -24.49 -12.30
N TYR A 171 -17.49 -24.16 -13.13
CA TYR A 171 -16.09 -24.05 -12.74
C TYR A 171 -15.33 -23.03 -13.59
N GLU A 172 -14.34 -22.39 -13.00
CA GLU A 172 -13.37 -21.51 -13.63
C GLU A 172 -12.03 -21.70 -12.95
N GLY A 173 -10.94 -21.75 -13.72
CA GLY A 173 -9.62 -21.94 -13.16
C GLY A 173 -8.55 -21.17 -13.89
N GLU A 174 -7.48 -20.84 -13.17
CA GLU A 174 -6.30 -20.18 -13.71
C GLU A 174 -5.02 -20.78 -13.13
N LEU A 175 -4.00 -20.85 -13.97
CA LEU A 175 -2.65 -21.23 -13.60
C LEU A 175 -1.69 -20.19 -14.16
N HIS A 176 -0.80 -19.70 -13.33
CA HIS A 176 0.22 -18.74 -13.74
C HIS A 176 1.60 -19.19 -13.27
N TYR A 177 2.59 -19.06 -14.15
CA TYR A 177 3.99 -19.29 -13.82
C TYR A 177 4.84 -18.18 -14.40
N GLN A 178 5.78 -17.68 -13.60
CA GLN A 178 6.74 -16.64 -13.99
C GLN A 178 8.14 -17.00 -13.52
N TYR A 179 9.12 -16.77 -14.41
CA TYR A 179 10.54 -16.85 -14.08
C TYR A 179 11.19 -15.48 -14.20
N ASP A 180 11.99 -15.12 -13.19
CA ASP A 180 12.81 -13.91 -13.16
C ASP A 180 14.29 -14.28 -13.17
N SER A 181 15.02 -13.81 -14.18
CA SER A 181 16.45 -14.11 -14.36
C SER A 181 17.38 -13.32 -13.43
N VAL A 182 16.95 -12.15 -12.95
CA VAL A 182 17.74 -11.28 -12.07
C VAL A 182 17.96 -11.93 -10.72
N SER A 183 16.89 -12.48 -10.14
CA SER A 183 16.90 -13.17 -8.86
C SER A 183 16.90 -14.69 -8.99
N LYS A 184 16.90 -15.26 -10.21
CA LYS A 184 16.61 -16.67 -10.48
C LYS A 184 15.28 -17.09 -9.85
N GLY A 185 14.34 -16.16 -9.87
CA GLY A 185 13.07 -16.27 -9.17
C GLY A 185 12.07 -17.15 -9.92
N ASN A 186 11.29 -17.90 -9.16
CA ASN A 186 10.19 -18.70 -9.67
C ASN A 186 8.94 -18.34 -8.90
N THR A 187 7.86 -18.01 -9.60
CA THR A 187 6.55 -17.75 -9.01
C THR A 187 5.52 -18.62 -9.71
N GLY A 188 4.78 -19.38 -8.93
CA GLY A 188 3.62 -20.14 -9.41
C GLY A 188 2.36 -19.70 -8.65
N SER A 189 1.23 -19.53 -9.34
CA SER A 189 -0.06 -19.31 -8.71
C SER A 189 -1.14 -20.17 -9.37
N VAL A 190 -2.12 -20.56 -8.57
CA VAL A 190 -3.29 -21.32 -8.99
C VAL A 190 -4.53 -20.73 -8.37
N GLY A 191 -5.61 -20.66 -9.14
CA GLY A 191 -6.93 -20.28 -8.68
C GLY A 191 -7.98 -21.22 -9.29
N LEU A 192 -8.98 -21.60 -8.48
CA LEU A 192 -10.10 -22.42 -8.89
C LEU A 192 -11.37 -21.90 -8.23
N THR A 193 -12.36 -21.54 -9.04
CA THR A 193 -13.71 -21.24 -8.59
C THR A 193 -14.63 -22.39 -9.01
N LEU A 194 -15.37 -22.92 -8.07
CA LEU A 194 -16.43 -23.91 -8.29
C LEU A 194 -17.75 -23.28 -7.89
N GLY A 195 -18.81 -23.56 -8.63
CA GLY A 195 -20.11 -23.03 -8.29
C GLY A 195 -21.25 -23.84 -8.85
N GLU A 196 -22.32 -23.92 -8.04
CA GLU A 196 -23.55 -24.58 -8.43
C GLU A 196 -24.73 -23.87 -7.76
N ASN A 197 -25.80 -23.64 -8.53
CA ASN A 197 -26.98 -22.90 -8.09
C ASN A 197 -26.59 -21.51 -7.52
N ASN A 198 -26.73 -21.35 -6.22
CA ASN A 198 -26.51 -20.11 -5.48
C ASN A 198 -25.19 -20.11 -4.67
N LEU A 199 -24.39 -21.17 -4.77
CA LEU A 199 -23.14 -21.28 -4.01
C LEU A 199 -21.93 -21.22 -4.93
N ALA A 200 -20.92 -20.48 -4.49
CA ALA A 200 -19.62 -20.47 -5.13
C ALA A 200 -18.50 -20.62 -4.08
N LEU A 201 -17.50 -21.43 -4.43
CA LEU A 201 -16.30 -21.69 -3.64
C LEU A 201 -15.08 -21.27 -4.44
N ARG A 202 -14.19 -20.47 -3.84
CA ARG A 202 -12.88 -20.12 -4.40
C ARG A 202 -11.76 -20.72 -3.57
N LEU A 203 -10.80 -21.34 -4.27
CA LEU A 203 -9.54 -21.81 -3.72
C LEU A 203 -8.43 -21.17 -4.54
N GLU A 204 -7.45 -20.58 -3.87
CA GLU A 204 -6.31 -19.99 -4.57
C GLU A 204 -5.03 -20.05 -3.74
N GLY A 205 -3.90 -20.07 -4.41
CA GLY A 205 -2.61 -20.08 -3.76
C GLY A 205 -1.49 -19.61 -4.65
N THR A 206 -0.42 -19.14 -4.03
CA THR A 206 0.81 -18.76 -4.71
C THR A 206 2.03 -19.17 -3.90
N LYS A 207 3.08 -19.53 -4.63
CA LYS A 207 4.42 -19.75 -4.08
C LYS A 207 5.42 -18.99 -4.93
N ARG A 208 6.26 -18.18 -4.26
CA ARG A 208 7.38 -17.47 -4.87
C ARG A 208 8.65 -17.79 -4.12
N TYR A 209 9.70 -18.05 -4.88
CA TYR A 209 11.05 -18.13 -4.36
C TYR A 209 11.97 -17.28 -5.24
N GLN A 210 12.74 -16.38 -4.64
CA GLN A 210 13.75 -15.57 -5.29
C GLN A 210 15.04 -15.62 -4.47
N SER A 211 16.15 -15.93 -5.13
CA SER A 211 17.47 -15.80 -4.52
C SER A 211 17.93 -14.35 -4.57
N ASP A 212 19.06 -14.07 -3.95
CA ASP A 212 19.69 -12.74 -4.04
C ASP A 212 19.78 -12.29 -5.50
N TYR A 213 19.36 -11.05 -5.80
CA TYR A 213 19.31 -10.53 -7.14
C TYR A 213 20.68 -10.02 -7.62
N LYS A 214 20.90 -10.05 -8.92
CA LYS A 214 22.12 -9.51 -9.56
C LYS A 214 22.14 -8.00 -9.48
N GLN A 215 23.30 -7.46 -9.15
CA GLN A 215 23.63 -6.04 -9.26
C GLN A 215 24.61 -5.82 -10.43
N PRO A 216 24.60 -4.64 -11.07
CA PRO A 216 25.46 -4.36 -12.24
C PRO A 216 26.94 -4.48 -11.92
N GLU A 217 27.38 -3.91 -10.80
CA GLU A 217 28.75 -3.96 -10.29
C GLU A 217 28.71 -4.15 -8.76
N PRO A 218 29.63 -4.94 -8.19
CA PRO A 218 29.76 -5.01 -6.73
C PRO A 218 30.24 -3.67 -6.17
N LEU A 219 29.70 -3.28 -5.02
CA LEU A 219 30.03 -2.01 -4.35
C LEU A 219 31.50 -1.98 -3.87
N HIS A 220 32.06 -3.16 -3.52
CA HIS A 220 33.43 -3.31 -3.05
C HIS A 220 34.15 -4.46 -3.77
N GLN A 221 35.49 -4.34 -3.90
CA GLN A 221 36.31 -5.40 -4.47
C GLN A 221 36.22 -6.66 -3.60
N GLY A 222 35.91 -7.79 -4.21
CA GLY A 222 35.76 -9.08 -3.54
C GLY A 222 34.32 -9.47 -3.21
N GLU A 223 33.35 -8.59 -3.38
CA GLU A 223 31.94 -8.92 -3.25
C GLU A 223 31.41 -9.72 -4.44
N THR A 224 30.36 -10.48 -4.20
CA THR A 224 29.66 -11.19 -5.25
C THR A 224 28.86 -10.23 -6.13
N SER A 225 28.60 -10.61 -7.38
CA SER A 225 27.71 -9.85 -8.28
C SER A 225 26.24 -9.92 -7.87
N ARG A 226 25.94 -10.34 -6.64
CA ARG A 226 24.59 -10.43 -6.07
C ARG A 226 24.53 -9.71 -4.75
N LEU A 227 23.43 -8.98 -4.51
CA LEU A 227 23.19 -8.26 -3.27
C LEU A 227 22.77 -9.25 -2.19
N ALA A 228 23.66 -9.49 -1.25
CA ALA A 228 23.41 -10.40 -0.13
C ALA A 228 22.23 -9.93 0.72
N GLY A 229 21.34 -10.86 1.11
CA GLY A 229 20.13 -10.56 1.88
C GLY A 229 18.96 -9.99 1.05
N SER A 230 19.05 -10.01 -0.28
CA SER A 230 17.94 -9.55 -1.14
C SER A 230 16.96 -10.67 -1.55
N TYR A 231 17.13 -11.87 -1.03
CA TYR A 231 16.28 -13.03 -1.28
C TYR A 231 14.88 -12.89 -0.67
N GLN A 232 13.92 -13.65 -1.21
CA GLN A 232 12.61 -13.81 -0.60
C GLN A 232 11.99 -15.18 -0.90
N ASP A 233 11.23 -15.69 0.06
CA ASP A 233 10.36 -16.86 -0.04
C ASP A 233 8.97 -16.47 0.47
N ASN A 234 7.96 -16.58 -0.38
CA ASN A 234 6.60 -16.18 -0.08
C ASN A 234 5.61 -17.29 -0.44
N GLN A 235 4.69 -17.57 0.47
CA GLN A 235 3.57 -18.48 0.27
C GLN A 235 2.29 -17.79 0.72
N SER A 236 1.23 -17.92 -0.09
CA SER A 236 -0.08 -17.42 0.26
C SER A 236 -1.14 -18.41 -0.17
N ALA A 237 -2.16 -18.59 0.64
CA ALA A 237 -3.31 -19.43 0.33
C ALA A 237 -4.59 -18.76 0.81
N ASN A 238 -5.62 -18.81 -0.01
CA ASN A 238 -6.94 -18.28 0.30
C ASN A 238 -8.03 -19.29 0.01
N ILE A 239 -9.07 -19.26 0.82
CA ILE A 239 -10.33 -19.97 0.61
C ILE A 239 -11.48 -19.00 0.86
N GLY A 240 -12.53 -19.06 0.05
CA GLY A 240 -13.73 -18.28 0.26
C GLY A 240 -14.96 -18.96 -0.29
N VAL A 241 -16.07 -18.70 0.35
CA VAL A 241 -17.38 -19.22 -0.04
C VAL A 241 -18.39 -18.08 -0.05
N SER A 242 -19.27 -18.09 -1.03
CA SER A 242 -20.34 -17.10 -1.17
C SER A 242 -21.67 -17.79 -1.41
N TRP A 243 -22.70 -17.23 -0.80
CA TRP A 243 -24.07 -17.46 -1.17
C TRP A 243 -24.55 -16.28 -1.99
N LEU A 244 -24.96 -16.56 -3.23
CA LEU A 244 -25.43 -15.59 -4.21
C LEU A 244 -26.95 -15.68 -4.29
N PHE A 245 -27.63 -14.55 -4.39
CA PHE A 245 -29.06 -14.43 -4.60
C PHE A 245 -29.32 -13.40 -5.69
N ASP A 246 -30.53 -13.34 -6.25
CA ASP A 246 -30.84 -12.57 -7.46
C ASP A 246 -30.40 -11.09 -7.40
N ASP A 247 -30.38 -10.52 -6.21
CA ASP A 247 -30.10 -9.10 -5.97
C ASP A 247 -28.92 -8.87 -5.00
N GLY A 248 -27.98 -9.81 -4.92
CA GLY A 248 -26.78 -9.62 -4.12
C GLY A 248 -26.07 -10.90 -3.71
N TYR A 249 -25.18 -10.75 -2.74
CA TYR A 249 -24.40 -11.87 -2.19
C TYR A 249 -24.02 -11.64 -0.74
N ILE A 250 -23.67 -12.72 -0.06
CA ILE A 250 -22.93 -12.72 1.20
C ILE A 250 -21.85 -13.79 1.14
N GLY A 251 -20.64 -13.45 1.55
CA GLY A 251 -19.53 -14.39 1.49
C GLY A 251 -18.53 -14.18 2.60
N ILE A 252 -17.85 -15.26 2.96
CA ILE A 252 -16.76 -15.29 3.93
C ILE A 252 -15.51 -15.85 3.27
N GLY A 253 -14.37 -15.24 3.57
CA GLY A 253 -13.08 -15.67 3.08
C GLY A 253 -12.05 -15.72 4.20
N TYR A 254 -11.12 -16.64 4.06
CA TYR A 254 -9.94 -16.76 4.91
C TYR A 254 -8.69 -16.77 4.05
N GLY A 255 -7.63 -16.09 4.48
CA GLY A 255 -6.34 -16.07 3.83
C GLY A 255 -5.21 -16.17 4.83
N GLU A 256 -4.17 -16.90 4.43
CA GLU A 256 -2.89 -16.95 5.13
C GLU A 256 -1.76 -16.54 4.20
N GLN A 257 -0.79 -15.84 4.77
CA GLN A 257 0.45 -15.47 4.09
C GLN A 257 1.62 -15.73 5.01
N HIS A 258 2.62 -16.43 4.49
CA HIS A 258 3.92 -16.63 5.13
C HIS A 258 5.01 -16.08 4.22
N ARG A 259 5.89 -15.22 4.77
CA ARG A 259 7.04 -14.66 4.04
C ARG A 259 8.31 -14.79 4.86
N ARG A 260 9.40 -15.09 4.16
CA ARG A 260 10.76 -14.96 4.67
C ARG A 260 11.58 -14.16 3.67
N TYR A 261 12.20 -13.08 4.13
CA TYR A 261 13.03 -12.23 3.27
C TYR A 261 14.19 -11.62 4.04
N GLY A 262 15.32 -11.42 3.36
CA GLY A 262 16.50 -10.81 3.94
C GLY A 262 16.43 -9.29 3.94
N LEU A 263 17.26 -8.68 4.81
CA LEU A 263 17.38 -7.23 4.99
C LEU A 263 18.77 -6.78 4.55
N PRO A 264 18.98 -6.47 3.26
CA PRO A 264 20.28 -6.06 2.76
C PRO A 264 20.71 -4.72 3.38
N GLY A 265 21.97 -4.67 3.87
CA GLY A 265 22.54 -3.47 4.48
C GLY A 265 22.05 -3.15 5.90
N HIS A 266 21.20 -3.98 6.47
CA HIS A 266 20.78 -3.88 7.86
C HIS A 266 21.91 -4.42 8.78
N THR A 267 22.26 -3.68 9.84
CA THR A 267 23.25 -4.09 10.83
C THR A 267 22.74 -3.74 12.22
N HIS A 268 22.78 -4.70 13.14
CA HIS A 268 22.51 -4.43 14.54
C HIS A 268 23.73 -3.73 15.19
N PHE A 269 23.48 -2.69 15.96
CA PHE A 269 24.50 -2.07 16.79
C PHE A 269 24.61 -2.90 18.08
N HIS A 270 25.66 -3.70 18.20
CA HIS A 270 26.06 -4.18 19.50
C HIS A 270 26.95 -3.11 20.13
N ASP A 271 26.46 -2.41 21.15
CA ASP A 271 27.30 -1.59 22.03
C ASP A 271 28.26 -2.54 22.76
N HIS A 272 29.42 -2.81 22.17
CA HIS A 272 30.54 -3.25 22.93
C HIS A 272 31.02 -2.02 23.73
N GLU A 273 30.67 -1.95 25.00
CA GLU A 273 31.37 -1.09 25.96
C GLU A 273 32.82 -1.56 26.05
N ASP A 274 33.62 -1.25 25.05
CA ASP A 274 35.07 -1.29 25.17
C ASP A 274 35.53 0.01 25.82
N ASP A 275 35.62 -0.04 27.16
CA ASP A 275 36.32 0.90 27.98
C ASP A 275 37.82 0.91 27.64
N HIS A 276 38.20 1.60 26.58
CA HIS A 276 39.58 1.96 26.31
C HIS A 276 39.71 3.44 25.99
N HIS A 277 39.88 4.21 27.09
CA HIS A 277 40.44 5.55 27.03
C HIS A 277 41.87 5.48 26.46
N HIS A 278 42.07 5.87 25.22
CA HIS A 278 43.36 6.29 24.72
C HIS A 278 43.25 7.64 24.01
N HIS A 279 43.54 8.69 24.77
CA HIS A 279 43.99 9.96 24.23
C HIS A 279 45.33 9.75 23.54
N ALA A 280 45.43 9.92 22.24
CA ALA A 280 46.67 10.02 21.51
C ALA A 280 46.86 11.43 20.98
N PRO A 281 47.93 12.14 21.38
CA PRO A 281 48.30 13.39 20.75
C PRO A 281 49.08 13.12 19.45
N ILE A 282 48.77 13.94 18.43
CA ILE A 282 49.41 13.96 17.12
C ILE A 282 50.89 14.33 17.30
N ARG A 283 51.84 13.50 16.80
CA ARG A 283 53.21 13.87 16.46
C ARG A 283 53.73 13.17 15.20
N PRO A 284 54.61 13.83 14.40
CA PRO A 284 55.07 13.32 13.12
C PRO A 284 56.19 12.28 13.22
N PRO A 285 56.60 11.61 12.11
CA PRO A 285 57.33 10.37 12.13
C PRO A 285 58.86 10.60 12.27
N LEU A 286 59.49 9.77 13.08
CA LEU A 286 60.95 9.54 13.02
C LEU A 286 61.25 8.04 13.09
N ILE A 287 62.18 7.66 12.24
CA ILE A 287 62.71 6.38 11.86
C ILE A 287 63.35 5.65 13.05
N GLY A 288 63.20 4.30 13.13
CA GLY A 288 64.09 3.46 13.93
C GLY A 288 63.50 2.08 14.26
N HIS A 289 64.15 1.06 13.72
CA HIS A 289 63.91 -0.38 13.93
C HIS A 289 63.88 -0.82 15.37
N HIS A 290 62.99 -1.79 15.73
CA HIS A 290 63.33 -3.03 16.41
C HIS A 290 62.14 -3.99 16.42
N HIS A 291 62.37 -5.21 15.92
CA HIS A 291 61.47 -6.36 16.02
C HIS A 291 61.32 -6.79 17.50
N HIS A 292 60.09 -6.93 17.99
CA HIS A 292 59.70 -7.90 18.99
C HIS A 292 58.45 -8.64 18.58
N ASN A 293 58.65 -9.91 18.26
CA ASN A 293 57.59 -10.90 17.99
C ASN A 293 56.93 -11.26 19.35
N HIS A 294 55.68 -10.84 19.54
CA HIS A 294 54.81 -11.42 20.51
C HIS A 294 53.62 -12.01 19.81
N ASN A 295 53.66 -13.32 19.58
CA ASN A 295 52.52 -14.14 19.27
C ASN A 295 51.55 -14.13 20.49
N HIS A 296 50.55 -13.31 20.44
CA HIS A 296 49.33 -13.54 21.19
C HIS A 296 48.30 -14.11 20.24
N GLU A 297 48.17 -15.43 20.23
CA GLU A 297 46.98 -16.11 19.73
C GLU A 297 45.81 -15.69 20.64
N TYR A 298 45.06 -14.68 20.24
CA TYR A 298 43.69 -14.52 20.68
C TYR A 298 42.85 -15.44 19.79
N PRO A 299 41.97 -16.29 20.38
CA PRO A 299 40.97 -16.96 19.57
C PRO A 299 40.02 -15.85 19.05
N ASP A 300 40.17 -15.48 17.79
CA ASP A 300 39.14 -14.77 17.07
C ASP A 300 37.89 -15.67 17.05
N GLU A 301 37.06 -15.59 18.06
CA GLU A 301 35.66 -15.94 17.92
C GLU A 301 35.04 -14.85 17.03
N GLN A 302 35.28 -14.97 15.74
CA GLN A 302 34.48 -14.28 14.71
C GLN A 302 33.05 -14.81 14.90
N HIS A 303 32.25 -14.13 15.71
CA HIS A 303 30.82 -14.21 15.60
C HIS A 303 30.49 -13.69 14.20
N GLN A 304 30.38 -14.62 13.24
CA GLN A 304 29.81 -14.32 11.94
C GLN A 304 28.34 -13.96 12.18
N HIS A 305 28.09 -12.68 12.43
CA HIS A 305 26.74 -12.15 12.45
C HIS A 305 26.12 -12.42 11.08
N GLY A 306 25.05 -13.19 11.05
CA GLY A 306 24.33 -13.52 9.83
C GLY A 306 23.66 -12.25 9.28
N ILE A 307 23.36 -12.23 7.99
CA ILE A 307 22.53 -11.16 7.42
C ILE A 307 21.14 -11.25 8.06
N PRO A 308 20.64 -10.15 8.67
CA PRO A 308 19.33 -10.14 9.27
C PRO A 308 18.22 -10.44 8.25
N TYR A 309 17.15 -11.06 8.72
CA TYR A 309 16.00 -11.38 7.88
C TYR A 309 14.70 -11.37 8.69
N ILE A 310 13.60 -11.20 8.00
CA ILE A 310 12.26 -11.21 8.59
C ILE A 310 11.55 -12.51 8.24
N VAL A 311 10.84 -13.06 9.23
CA VAL A 311 9.84 -14.13 9.06
C VAL A 311 8.49 -13.59 9.47
N MET A 312 7.55 -13.50 8.54
CA MET A 312 6.25 -12.89 8.71
C MET A 312 5.13 -13.90 8.47
N ASP A 313 4.13 -13.87 9.35
CA ASP A 313 2.88 -14.59 9.26
C ASP A 313 1.70 -13.62 9.35
N SER A 314 0.75 -13.71 8.42
CA SER A 314 -0.48 -12.93 8.45
C SER A 314 -1.68 -13.83 8.17
N LYS A 315 -2.71 -13.72 9.01
CA LYS A 315 -3.99 -14.42 8.88
C LYS A 315 -5.11 -13.40 8.80
N ARG A 316 -5.97 -13.54 7.79
CA ARG A 316 -7.03 -12.59 7.54
C ARG A 316 -8.36 -13.28 7.29
N TRP A 317 -9.38 -12.83 8.02
CA TRP A 317 -10.78 -13.18 7.79
C TRP A 317 -11.49 -11.98 7.18
N ASP A 318 -12.29 -12.23 6.14
CA ASP A 318 -13.14 -11.24 5.49
C ASP A 318 -14.57 -11.77 5.44
N LEU A 319 -15.53 -10.96 5.87
CA LEU A 319 -16.95 -11.15 5.65
C LEU A 319 -17.44 -9.97 4.82
N ARG A 320 -18.04 -10.21 3.67
CA ARG A 320 -18.54 -9.17 2.78
C ARG A 320 -19.92 -9.53 2.28
N GLY A 321 -20.71 -8.51 2.01
CA GLY A 321 -22.00 -8.71 1.38
C GLY A 321 -22.53 -7.44 0.75
N GLU A 322 -23.39 -7.63 -0.23
CA GLU A 322 -24.12 -6.59 -0.94
C GLU A 322 -25.54 -7.02 -1.18
N LYS A 323 -26.47 -6.11 -0.96
CA LYS A 323 -27.89 -6.27 -1.26
C LYS A 323 -28.34 -5.09 -2.10
N ASN A 324 -28.76 -5.35 -3.34
CA ASN A 324 -29.31 -4.35 -4.24
C ASN A 324 -30.80 -4.17 -4.00
N ASN A 325 -31.28 -2.94 -4.18
CA ASN A 325 -32.70 -2.56 -4.03
C ASN A 325 -33.37 -3.09 -2.75
N PRO A 326 -32.74 -2.95 -1.57
CA PRO A 326 -33.27 -3.53 -0.33
C PRO A 326 -34.62 -2.95 0.08
N PHE A 327 -34.84 -1.66 -0.20
CA PHE A 327 -36.10 -0.93 0.00
C PHE A 327 -36.10 0.40 -0.76
N THR A 328 -37.28 1.01 -0.91
CA THR A 328 -37.46 2.25 -1.65
C THR A 328 -36.51 3.36 -1.15
N GLY A 329 -35.82 4.03 -2.08
CA GLY A 329 -34.90 5.12 -1.77
C GLY A 329 -33.45 4.68 -1.59
N ILE A 330 -33.18 3.39 -1.40
CA ILE A 330 -31.83 2.82 -1.33
C ILE A 330 -31.59 1.87 -2.50
N GLU A 331 -30.53 2.16 -3.24
CA GLU A 331 -30.10 1.37 -4.39
C GLU A 331 -29.31 0.14 -3.96
N SER A 332 -28.35 0.32 -3.02
CA SER A 332 -27.59 -0.80 -2.48
C SER A 332 -27.15 -0.58 -1.04
N ILE A 333 -27.00 -1.69 -0.31
CA ILE A 333 -26.32 -1.75 0.98
C ILE A 333 -25.12 -2.67 0.83
N ARG A 334 -23.92 -2.17 1.21
CA ARG A 334 -22.70 -2.97 1.28
C ARG A 334 -22.18 -2.99 2.69
N PHE A 335 -21.73 -4.16 3.13
CA PHE A 335 -21.01 -4.28 4.39
C PHE A 335 -19.73 -5.08 4.22
N SER A 336 -18.76 -4.77 5.04
CA SER A 336 -17.55 -5.59 5.21
C SER A 336 -17.13 -5.63 6.67
N ALA A 337 -16.70 -6.80 7.11
CA ALA A 337 -16.07 -6.99 8.41
C ALA A 337 -14.79 -7.78 8.21
N VAL A 338 -13.69 -7.26 8.74
CA VAL A 338 -12.36 -7.82 8.55
C VAL A 338 -11.67 -7.98 9.88
N ARG A 339 -10.98 -9.11 10.04
CA ARG A 339 -10.06 -9.35 11.14
C ARG A 339 -8.73 -9.83 10.61
N THR A 340 -7.64 -9.15 11.03
CA THR A 340 -6.27 -9.51 10.70
C THR A 340 -5.49 -9.83 11.96
N ASP A 341 -4.73 -10.93 11.96
CA ASP A 341 -3.72 -11.26 12.96
C ASP A 341 -2.37 -11.32 12.24
N TYR A 342 -1.52 -10.36 12.53
CA TYR A 342 -0.21 -10.17 11.92
C TYR A 342 0.88 -10.36 12.96
N HIS A 343 1.93 -11.07 12.59
CA HIS A 343 3.12 -11.26 13.37
C HIS A 343 4.33 -11.32 12.46
N HIS A 344 5.44 -10.69 12.87
CA HIS A 344 6.75 -11.00 12.30
C HIS A 344 7.84 -10.97 13.35
N ASP A 345 8.86 -11.76 13.08
CA ASP A 345 10.12 -11.78 13.82
C ASP A 345 11.24 -11.29 12.91
N GLU A 346 12.01 -10.35 13.41
CA GLU A 346 13.32 -10.00 12.90
C GLU A 346 14.35 -10.93 13.53
N LYS A 347 15.17 -11.52 12.68
CA LYS A 347 16.10 -12.56 13.10
C LYS A 347 17.51 -12.32 12.59
N GLU A 348 18.48 -12.66 13.42
CA GLU A 348 19.87 -12.81 13.03
C GLU A 348 20.32 -14.24 13.34
N GLY A 349 20.74 -15.00 12.33
CA GLY A 349 20.98 -16.42 12.49
C GLY A 349 19.72 -17.18 12.97
N ASN A 350 19.77 -17.74 14.19
CA ASN A 350 18.63 -18.42 14.82
C ASN A 350 17.96 -17.60 15.92
N GLU A 351 18.50 -16.45 16.27
CA GLU A 351 18.00 -15.62 17.35
C GLU A 351 16.94 -14.65 16.83
N VAL A 352 15.97 -14.33 17.68
CA VAL A 352 14.94 -13.31 17.43
C VAL A 352 15.41 -12.04 18.11
N SER A 353 15.74 -11.02 17.33
CA SER A 353 16.12 -9.70 17.84
C SER A 353 14.90 -8.89 18.23
N THR A 354 13.86 -8.88 17.37
CA THR A 354 12.63 -8.13 17.62
C THR A 354 11.41 -8.89 17.10
N SER A 355 10.32 -8.80 17.84
CA SER A 355 9.04 -9.43 17.49
C SER A 355 7.94 -8.37 17.43
N PHE A 356 7.27 -8.26 16.30
CA PHE A 356 6.17 -7.32 16.05
C PHE A 356 4.84 -8.07 15.93
N LYS A 357 3.81 -7.56 16.59
CA LYS A 357 2.46 -8.12 16.54
C LYS A 357 1.44 -7.02 16.29
N ASN A 358 0.48 -7.28 15.42
CA ASN A 358 -0.62 -6.38 15.15
C ASN A 358 -1.92 -7.17 14.98
N LYS A 359 -2.93 -6.85 15.79
CA LYS A 359 -4.30 -7.37 15.62
C LYS A 359 -5.20 -6.24 15.21
N GLY A 360 -5.89 -6.42 14.09
CA GLY A 360 -6.77 -5.41 13.53
C GLY A 360 -8.17 -5.92 13.29
N ASP A 361 -9.16 -5.12 13.65
CA ASP A 361 -10.57 -5.34 13.33
C ASP A 361 -11.11 -4.12 12.56
N GLU A 362 -11.81 -4.34 11.47
CA GLU A 362 -12.50 -3.29 10.71
C GLU A 362 -13.94 -3.69 10.43
N LEU A 363 -14.84 -2.74 10.56
CA LEU A 363 -16.22 -2.84 10.14
C LEU A 363 -16.57 -1.63 9.29
N ARG A 364 -17.20 -1.86 8.14
CA ARG A 364 -17.64 -0.82 7.22
C ARG A 364 -19.06 -1.11 6.74
N LEU A 365 -19.90 -0.09 6.74
CA LEU A 365 -21.26 -0.12 6.21
C LEU A 365 -21.49 1.05 5.29
N THR A 366 -22.07 0.79 4.12
CA THR A 366 -22.25 1.78 3.06
C THR A 366 -23.65 1.65 2.48
N PHE A 367 -24.33 2.77 2.30
CA PHE A 367 -25.65 2.88 1.67
C PHE A 367 -25.51 3.75 0.42
N THR A 368 -25.88 3.21 -0.74
CA THR A 368 -26.05 3.99 -1.97
C THR A 368 -27.54 4.34 -2.09
N HIS A 369 -27.86 5.61 -2.18
CA HIS A 369 -29.25 6.03 -2.33
C HIS A 369 -29.64 6.23 -3.78
N GLN A 370 -30.92 6.03 -4.10
CA GLN A 370 -31.48 6.40 -5.38
C GLN A 370 -31.45 7.93 -5.57
N PRO A 371 -31.43 8.45 -6.81
CA PRO A 371 -31.35 9.88 -7.05
C PRO A 371 -32.41 10.70 -6.31
N ILE A 372 -31.95 11.67 -5.50
CA ILE A 372 -32.78 12.63 -4.78
C ILE A 372 -32.50 14.01 -5.35
N TRP A 373 -33.50 14.62 -6.02
CA TRP A 373 -33.35 15.89 -6.75
C TRP A 373 -32.19 15.89 -7.77
N GLY A 374 -31.91 14.73 -8.36
CA GLY A 374 -30.81 14.54 -9.31
C GLY A 374 -29.45 14.22 -8.69
N TRP A 375 -29.30 14.32 -7.37
CA TRP A 375 -28.12 13.85 -6.65
C TRP A 375 -28.19 12.35 -6.40
N HIS A 376 -27.12 11.66 -6.72
CA HIS A 376 -26.93 10.23 -6.50
C HIS A 376 -25.67 10.03 -5.67
N GLY A 377 -25.74 9.28 -4.60
CA GLY A 377 -24.60 9.27 -3.69
C GLY A 377 -24.56 8.11 -2.71
N VAL A 378 -23.51 8.17 -1.91
CA VAL A 378 -23.14 7.16 -0.94
C VAL A 378 -22.92 7.81 0.42
N ILE A 379 -23.58 7.27 1.43
CA ILE A 379 -23.31 7.58 2.84
C ILE A 379 -22.82 6.31 3.54
N GLY A 380 -21.83 6.44 4.41
CA GLY A 380 -21.34 5.27 5.15
C GLY A 380 -20.59 5.61 6.42
N GLY A 381 -20.34 4.55 7.17
CA GLY A 381 -19.57 4.59 8.39
C GLY A 381 -18.49 3.51 8.39
N GLN A 382 -17.40 3.78 9.08
CA GLN A 382 -16.30 2.84 9.26
C GLN A 382 -15.80 2.91 10.70
N PHE A 383 -15.58 1.74 11.26
CA PHE A 383 -14.90 1.56 12.53
C PHE A 383 -13.68 0.69 12.28
N ASN A 384 -12.52 1.08 12.80
CA ASN A 384 -11.38 0.19 12.90
C ASN A 384 -10.70 0.27 14.27
N GLN A 385 -10.11 -0.83 14.67
CA GLN A 385 -9.31 -0.96 15.88
C GLN A 385 -8.04 -1.69 15.55
N ARG A 386 -6.93 -1.20 16.08
CA ARG A 386 -5.59 -1.78 15.94
C ARG A 386 -4.97 -1.94 17.32
N ASP A 387 -4.51 -3.13 17.63
CA ASP A 387 -3.73 -3.48 18.81
C ASP A 387 -2.31 -3.86 18.37
N PHE A 388 -1.38 -2.94 18.60
CA PHE A 388 0.03 -3.09 18.19
C PHE A 388 0.94 -3.33 19.39
N SER A 389 1.94 -4.19 19.23
CA SER A 389 3.05 -4.36 20.17
C SER A 389 4.34 -4.76 19.47
N ALA A 390 5.46 -4.27 19.98
CA ALA A 390 6.80 -4.67 19.60
C ALA A 390 7.58 -5.05 20.87
N GLN A 391 8.48 -6.05 20.78
CA GLN A 391 9.33 -6.51 21.86
C GLN A 391 10.69 -6.91 21.29
N GLY A 392 11.78 -6.41 21.86
CA GLY A 392 13.13 -6.67 21.41
C GLY A 392 13.94 -5.40 21.25
N GLU A 393 15.07 -5.48 20.57
CA GLU A 393 16.04 -4.40 20.43
C GLU A 393 15.53 -3.22 19.60
N GLU A 394 14.72 -3.49 18.59
CA GLU A 394 14.10 -2.48 17.71
C GLU A 394 12.66 -2.15 18.10
N ALA A 395 12.25 -2.41 19.32
CA ALA A 395 10.92 -2.07 19.83
C ALA A 395 10.79 -0.55 20.14
N TYR A 396 11.15 0.30 19.19
CA TYR A 396 11.16 1.76 19.37
C TYR A 396 9.75 2.40 19.38
N VAL A 397 8.71 1.68 18.94
CA VAL A 397 7.32 2.10 19.07
C VAL A 397 6.66 1.32 20.21
N PRO A 398 6.12 2.01 21.24
CA PRO A 398 5.52 1.34 22.40
C PRO A 398 4.23 0.60 22.01
N SER A 399 3.80 -0.31 22.86
CA SER A 399 2.52 -1.00 22.69
C SER A 399 1.36 0.00 22.71
N THR A 400 0.54 -0.02 21.67
CA THR A 400 -0.55 0.96 21.47
C THR A 400 -1.87 0.28 21.11
N LYS A 401 -2.96 0.98 21.46
CA LYS A 401 -4.30 0.66 20.96
C LYS A 401 -4.89 1.87 20.25
N THR A 402 -5.11 1.73 18.95
CA THR A 402 -5.73 2.77 18.12
C THR A 402 -7.18 2.38 17.82
N LYS A 403 -8.10 3.32 17.98
CA LYS A 403 -9.50 3.19 17.56
C LYS A 403 -9.86 4.38 16.69
N ASN A 404 -10.39 4.10 15.51
CA ASN A 404 -10.88 5.11 14.59
C ASN A 404 -12.37 4.87 14.29
N HIS A 405 -13.12 5.96 14.32
CA HIS A 405 -14.50 6.01 13.85
C HIS A 405 -14.58 7.04 12.74
N SER A 406 -15.36 6.78 11.72
CA SER A 406 -15.56 7.77 10.68
C SER A 406 -16.93 7.67 10.04
N LEU A 407 -17.39 8.83 9.57
CA LEU A 407 -18.55 8.98 8.70
C LEU A 407 -18.09 9.63 7.40
N PHE A 408 -18.64 9.20 6.29
CA PHE A 408 -18.31 9.73 4.97
C PHE A 408 -19.55 9.82 4.08
N LEU A 409 -19.45 10.77 3.13
CA LEU A 409 -20.44 11.06 2.12
C LEU A 409 -19.71 11.30 0.79
N LEU A 410 -20.25 10.75 -0.29
CA LEU A 410 -19.84 11.08 -1.66
C LEU A 410 -21.10 11.24 -2.49
N GLU A 411 -21.28 12.39 -3.10
CA GLU A 411 -22.45 12.75 -3.92
C GLU A 411 -22.01 13.14 -5.31
N GLU A 412 -22.80 12.78 -6.29
CA GLU A 412 -22.64 13.17 -7.68
C GLU A 412 -23.93 13.73 -8.28
N TYR A 413 -23.77 14.65 -9.22
CA TYR A 413 -24.87 15.27 -9.95
C TYR A 413 -24.51 15.43 -11.42
N GLN A 414 -25.34 14.87 -12.30
CA GLN A 414 -25.15 14.97 -13.74
C GLN A 414 -26.04 16.08 -14.30
N LEU A 415 -25.44 17.06 -15.00
CA LEU A 415 -26.15 18.15 -15.67
C LEU A 415 -25.63 18.29 -17.11
N GLY A 416 -26.33 17.69 -18.06
CA GLY A 416 -25.89 17.64 -19.46
C GLY A 416 -24.52 16.96 -19.56
N ASP A 417 -23.55 17.67 -20.14
CA ASP A 417 -22.16 17.17 -20.29
C ASP A 417 -21.29 17.37 -19.05
N PHE A 418 -21.84 17.95 -17.98
CA PHE A 418 -21.13 18.20 -16.72
C PHE A 418 -21.53 17.19 -15.66
N ARG A 419 -20.53 16.65 -14.98
CA ARG A 419 -20.70 15.83 -13.77
C ARG A 419 -19.98 16.49 -12.62
N TYR A 420 -20.70 16.71 -11.54
CA TYR A 420 -20.21 17.26 -10.29
C TYR A 420 -20.05 16.14 -9.27
N GLU A 421 -18.99 16.18 -8.49
CA GLU A 421 -18.75 15.28 -7.37
C GLU A 421 -18.47 16.09 -6.10
N LEU A 422 -19.07 15.71 -4.98
CA LEU A 422 -18.82 16.31 -3.67
C LEU A 422 -18.51 15.20 -2.67
N GLY A 423 -17.42 15.34 -1.93
CA GLY A 423 -17.00 14.40 -0.91
C GLY A 423 -16.84 15.07 0.45
N PHE A 424 -17.24 14.37 1.49
CA PHE A 424 -17.03 14.76 2.88
C PHE A 424 -16.65 13.55 3.72
N ARG A 425 -15.72 13.74 4.67
CA ARG A 425 -15.39 12.73 5.68
C ARG A 425 -15.07 13.40 6.99
N GLN A 426 -15.60 12.82 8.07
CA GLN A 426 -15.26 13.14 9.45
C GLN A 426 -14.64 11.91 10.12
N GLU A 427 -13.49 12.09 10.76
CA GLU A 427 -12.78 11.03 11.48
C GLU A 427 -12.55 11.44 12.93
N TRP A 428 -12.61 10.45 13.83
CA TRP A 428 -12.26 10.55 15.25
C TRP A 428 -11.31 9.42 15.59
N GLN A 429 -10.14 9.78 16.12
CA GLN A 429 -9.11 8.85 16.54
C GLN A 429 -8.88 8.92 18.04
N SER A 430 -8.75 7.75 18.66
CA SER A 430 -8.26 7.59 20.02
C SER A 430 -7.07 6.63 19.99
N LEU A 431 -5.90 7.11 20.39
CA LEU A 431 -4.64 6.38 20.39
C LEU A 431 -4.07 6.31 21.79
N LEU A 432 -4.22 5.14 22.42
CA LEU A 432 -3.75 4.84 23.77
C LEU A 432 -2.35 4.24 23.72
N ASN A 433 -1.39 4.92 24.33
CA ASN A 433 -0.10 4.32 24.67
C ASN A 433 -0.28 3.49 25.96
N ARG A 434 -0.08 2.16 25.87
CA ARG A 434 -0.34 1.23 26.97
C ARG A 434 0.71 1.28 28.07
N GLU A 435 1.92 1.74 27.77
CA GLU A 435 2.99 1.86 28.75
C GLU A 435 2.79 3.09 29.63
N THR A 436 2.51 4.24 29.04
CA THR A 436 2.31 5.49 29.76
C THR A 436 0.87 5.75 30.16
N GLN A 437 -0.08 4.93 29.70
CA GLN A 437 -1.54 5.11 29.85
C GLN A 437 -2.06 6.45 29.31
N LYS A 438 -1.27 7.14 28.49
CA LYS A 438 -1.69 8.39 27.84
C LYS A 438 -2.54 8.08 26.61
N ASN A 439 -3.65 8.78 26.49
CA ASN A 439 -4.58 8.66 25.36
C ASN A 439 -4.60 9.96 24.56
N ASN A 440 -4.09 9.93 23.32
CA ASN A 440 -4.19 11.02 22.37
C ASN A 440 -5.53 10.91 21.63
N LYS A 441 -6.37 11.95 21.71
CA LYS A 441 -7.66 12.02 21.00
C LYS A 441 -7.64 13.18 20.03
N GLN A 442 -7.87 12.89 18.76
CA GLN A 442 -7.89 13.88 17.70
C GLN A 442 -9.05 13.61 16.74
N SER A 443 -9.44 14.64 15.99
CA SER A 443 -10.43 14.50 14.91
C SER A 443 -9.99 15.29 13.67
N ALA A 444 -10.48 14.85 12.52
CA ALA A 444 -10.17 15.48 11.25
C ALA A 444 -11.39 15.50 10.34
N SER A 445 -11.63 16.64 9.71
CA SER A 445 -12.64 16.80 8.65
C SER A 445 -11.94 16.99 7.32
N SER A 446 -12.39 16.28 6.29
CA SER A 446 -11.87 16.37 4.92
C SER A 446 -13.04 16.62 3.97
N ILE A 447 -12.81 17.47 2.98
CA ILE A 447 -13.80 17.82 1.94
C ILE A 447 -13.15 17.78 0.57
N SER A 448 -13.95 17.50 -0.45
CA SER A 448 -13.51 17.56 -1.84
C SER A 448 -14.65 17.96 -2.77
N ALA A 449 -14.30 18.56 -3.90
CA ALA A 449 -15.21 18.88 -4.98
C ALA A 449 -14.55 18.51 -6.31
N GLY A 450 -15.31 17.95 -7.22
CA GLY A 450 -14.86 17.51 -8.53
C GLY A 450 -15.82 17.93 -9.63
N LEU A 451 -15.27 18.13 -10.83
CA LEU A 451 -15.99 18.40 -12.04
C LEU A 451 -15.39 17.57 -13.17
N ALA A 452 -16.22 16.79 -13.84
CA ALA A 452 -15.88 16.22 -15.14
C ALA A 452 -16.77 16.84 -16.21
N TRP A 453 -16.17 17.29 -17.31
CA TRP A 453 -16.84 17.90 -18.44
C TRP A 453 -16.51 17.14 -19.72
N ASN A 454 -17.52 16.53 -20.29
CA ASN A 454 -17.45 15.94 -21.63
C ASN A 454 -17.74 17.01 -22.68
N PHE A 455 -16.71 17.76 -23.11
CA PHE A 455 -16.89 18.90 -24.00
C PHE A 455 -16.96 18.51 -25.49
N THR A 456 -16.56 17.28 -25.83
CA THR A 456 -16.84 16.63 -27.12
C THR A 456 -16.98 15.13 -26.87
N GLN A 457 -17.47 14.37 -27.83
CA GLN A 457 -17.77 12.95 -27.70
C GLN A 457 -16.61 12.11 -27.15
N ASP A 458 -15.35 12.54 -27.39
CA ASP A 458 -14.14 11.77 -27.06
C ASP A 458 -13.24 12.45 -26.05
N TYR A 459 -13.56 13.67 -25.61
CA TYR A 459 -12.70 14.45 -24.74
C TYR A 459 -13.37 14.79 -23.42
N PHE A 460 -12.63 14.54 -22.36
CA PHE A 460 -13.04 14.85 -21.00
C PHE A 460 -12.04 15.83 -20.36
N LEU A 461 -12.56 16.89 -19.79
CA LEU A 461 -11.81 17.79 -18.92
C LEU A 461 -12.23 17.51 -17.48
N ASN A 462 -11.24 17.29 -16.60
CA ASN A 462 -11.46 16.97 -15.21
C ASN A 462 -10.80 18.03 -14.33
N LEU A 463 -11.51 18.46 -13.29
CA LEU A 463 -11.00 19.36 -12.25
C LEU A 463 -11.38 18.80 -10.89
N SER A 464 -10.42 18.75 -9.97
CA SER A 464 -10.67 18.38 -8.58
C SER A 464 -9.99 19.33 -7.63
N LEU A 465 -10.69 19.66 -6.56
CA LEU A 465 -10.22 20.43 -5.43
C LEU A 465 -10.43 19.60 -4.17
N SER A 466 -9.44 19.50 -3.30
CA SER A 466 -9.61 18.81 -2.03
C SER A 466 -8.84 19.46 -0.89
N HIS A 467 -9.44 19.41 0.29
CA HIS A 467 -8.82 19.67 1.57
C HIS A 467 -8.90 18.41 2.41
N THR A 468 -7.79 17.68 2.50
CA THR A 468 -7.74 16.38 3.19
C THR A 468 -6.82 16.47 4.39
N LYS A 469 -7.29 15.97 5.54
CA LYS A 469 -6.50 15.91 6.76
C LYS A 469 -6.10 14.47 7.08
N ARG A 470 -4.87 14.29 7.57
CA ARG A 470 -4.34 13.03 8.09
C ARG A 470 -3.98 13.20 9.57
N LEU A 471 -4.50 12.33 10.40
CA LEU A 471 -4.15 12.27 11.81
C LEU A 471 -2.78 11.61 12.01
N PRO A 472 -1.98 12.04 13.01
CA PRO A 472 -0.71 11.40 13.32
C PRO A 472 -0.92 9.96 13.79
N VAL A 473 0.06 9.10 13.49
CA VAL A 473 0.08 7.68 13.86
C VAL A 473 0.95 7.42 15.08
N ALA A 474 0.94 6.18 15.58
CA ALA A 474 1.61 5.83 16.83
C ALA A 474 3.12 6.08 16.81
N GLU A 475 3.79 5.71 15.71
CA GLU A 475 5.22 5.90 15.50
C GLU A 475 5.61 7.38 15.47
N GLU A 476 4.79 8.24 14.88
CA GLU A 476 5.03 9.69 14.84
C GLU A 476 4.87 10.35 16.20
N LEU A 477 3.94 9.84 17.02
CA LEU A 477 3.65 10.40 18.35
C LEU A 477 4.58 9.84 19.43
N TYR A 478 4.93 8.57 19.37
CA TYR A 478 5.47 7.85 20.53
C TYR A 478 6.75 7.06 20.26
N ALA A 479 7.32 7.09 19.05
CA ALA A 479 8.62 6.46 18.82
C ALA A 479 9.65 6.94 19.84
N ASN A 480 10.47 6.04 20.38
CA ASN A 480 11.56 6.36 21.30
C ASN A 480 12.55 5.20 21.38
N GLY A 481 13.49 5.14 20.46
CA GLY A 481 14.50 4.09 20.46
C GLY A 481 15.22 3.96 19.12
N VAL A 482 16.03 2.93 19.02
CA VAL A 482 16.80 2.61 17.83
C VAL A 482 15.90 2.00 16.77
N HIS A 483 16.02 2.48 15.54
CA HIS A 483 15.48 1.88 14.34
C HIS A 483 16.65 1.49 13.44
N ALA A 484 17.03 0.23 13.48
CA ALA A 484 18.26 -0.23 12.84
C ALA A 484 18.18 -0.15 11.31
N ALA A 485 17.01 -0.37 10.71
CA ALA A 485 16.79 -0.25 9.26
C ALA A 485 17.13 1.15 8.73
N SER A 486 16.79 2.21 9.48
CA SER A 486 17.14 3.59 9.14
C SER A 486 18.48 4.06 9.73
N ARG A 487 19.08 3.25 10.60
CA ARG A 487 20.31 3.57 11.38
C ARG A 487 20.16 4.89 12.16
N THR A 488 19.01 5.10 12.75
CA THR A 488 18.68 6.31 13.51
C THR A 488 18.09 5.98 14.86
N ILE A 489 18.23 6.90 15.81
CA ILE A 489 17.42 6.90 17.03
C ILE A 489 16.21 7.77 16.72
N GLU A 490 15.03 7.17 16.72
CA GLU A 490 13.80 7.87 16.43
C GLU A 490 13.09 8.33 17.69
N LYS A 491 12.61 9.57 17.68
CA LYS A 491 11.86 10.16 18.77
C LYS A 491 10.63 10.88 18.25
N GLY A 492 9.46 10.38 18.63
CA GLY A 492 8.16 10.97 18.31
C GLY A 492 7.87 12.25 19.11
N ASP A 493 6.83 12.97 18.68
CA ASP A 493 6.31 14.13 19.40
C ASP A 493 4.82 13.94 19.69
N PRO A 494 4.42 13.76 20.97
CA PRO A 494 3.02 13.54 21.35
C PRO A 494 2.13 14.78 21.12
N ASN A 495 2.71 15.94 20.77
CA ASN A 495 1.97 17.17 20.48
C ASN A 495 1.69 17.38 18.99
N LEU A 496 2.05 16.44 18.12
CA LEU A 496 1.74 16.54 16.70
C LEU A 496 0.23 16.64 16.47
N THR A 497 -0.12 17.49 15.52
CA THR A 497 -1.49 17.69 15.05
C THR A 497 -1.63 17.21 13.62
N ALA A 498 -2.87 17.10 13.14
CA ALA A 498 -3.15 16.63 11.79
C ALA A 498 -2.39 17.41 10.70
N GLU A 499 -1.86 16.68 9.72
CA GLU A 499 -1.47 17.27 8.44
C GLU A 499 -2.72 17.73 7.69
N ALA A 500 -2.60 18.80 6.91
CA ALA A 500 -3.68 19.27 6.05
C ALA A 500 -3.16 19.54 4.64
N ALA A 501 -3.59 18.71 3.70
CA ALA A 501 -3.24 18.81 2.29
C ALA A 501 -4.34 19.55 1.52
N ASN A 502 -3.95 20.54 0.73
CA ASN A 502 -4.81 21.23 -0.22
C ASN A 502 -4.33 20.86 -1.62
N ASN A 503 -5.18 20.16 -2.38
CA ASN A 503 -4.86 19.69 -3.71
C ASN A 503 -5.72 20.36 -4.76
N ILE A 504 -5.12 20.65 -5.89
CA ILE A 504 -5.78 21.04 -7.13
C ILE A 504 -5.25 20.08 -8.20
N ASP A 505 -6.15 19.38 -8.87
CA ASP A 505 -5.84 18.51 -10.02
C ASP A 505 -6.67 18.96 -11.22
N ILE A 506 -6.02 19.04 -12.37
CA ILE A 506 -6.66 19.28 -13.66
C ILE A 506 -6.17 18.23 -14.66
N GLY A 507 -7.09 17.66 -15.41
CA GLY A 507 -6.78 16.62 -16.39
C GLY A 507 -7.55 16.80 -17.69
N ILE A 508 -6.97 16.35 -18.78
CA ILE A 508 -7.62 16.20 -20.08
C ILE A 508 -7.36 14.80 -20.61
N THR A 509 -8.42 14.12 -21.01
CA THR A 509 -8.36 12.74 -21.51
C THR A 509 -9.04 12.68 -22.89
N LYS A 510 -8.40 12.00 -23.83
CA LYS A 510 -9.00 11.61 -25.11
C LYS A 510 -9.07 10.09 -25.16
N VAL A 511 -10.28 9.54 -25.29
CA VAL A 511 -10.54 8.10 -25.10
C VAL A 511 -10.66 7.29 -26.38
N THR A 512 -10.87 7.92 -27.55
CA THR A 512 -11.07 7.21 -28.82
C THR A 512 -10.20 7.78 -29.95
N GLY A 513 -10.16 7.09 -31.10
CA GLY A 513 -9.41 7.45 -32.31
C GLY A 513 -7.97 6.91 -32.31
N ASP A 514 -7.21 7.24 -33.36
CA ASP A 514 -5.85 6.75 -33.58
C ASP A 514 -4.85 7.25 -32.53
N ILE A 515 -5.14 8.39 -31.90
CA ILE A 515 -4.35 8.95 -30.81
C ILE A 515 -5.24 9.05 -29.58
N GLN A 516 -4.89 8.34 -28.54
CA GLN A 516 -5.49 8.42 -27.22
C GLN A 516 -4.45 8.95 -26.23
N PHE A 517 -4.85 9.80 -25.30
CA PHE A 517 -3.93 10.35 -24.31
C PHE A 517 -4.65 10.74 -23.02
N ASN A 518 -3.90 10.76 -21.93
CA ASN A 518 -4.29 11.34 -20.67
C ASN A 518 -3.18 12.29 -20.21
N MET A 519 -3.51 13.55 -19.98
CA MET A 519 -2.59 14.56 -19.46
C MET A 519 -3.17 15.12 -18.17
N SER A 520 -2.33 15.28 -17.15
CA SER A 520 -2.73 15.88 -15.88
C SER A 520 -1.67 16.82 -15.34
N ALA A 521 -2.14 17.86 -14.68
CA ALA A 521 -1.32 18.74 -13.85
C ALA A 521 -1.91 18.79 -12.45
N TYR A 522 -1.06 18.85 -11.44
CA TYR A 522 -1.50 18.91 -10.06
C TYR A 522 -0.65 19.89 -9.25
N TYR A 523 -1.27 20.44 -8.23
CA TYR A 523 -0.63 21.23 -7.21
C TYR A 523 -1.08 20.74 -5.84
N ASN A 524 -0.10 20.46 -4.96
CA ASN A 524 -0.37 20.02 -3.60
C ASN A 524 0.40 20.88 -2.61
N ARG A 525 -0.32 21.44 -1.61
CA ARG A 525 0.26 22.16 -0.48
C ARG A 525 -0.14 21.49 0.81
N ILE A 526 0.84 21.00 1.56
CA ILE A 526 0.61 20.35 2.85
C ILE A 526 1.08 21.26 3.98
N ASN A 527 0.16 21.58 4.90
CA ASN A 527 0.45 22.29 6.13
C ASN A 527 0.68 21.26 7.26
N ASN A 528 1.53 21.61 8.23
CA ASN A 528 1.91 20.73 9.35
C ASN A 528 2.46 19.37 8.87
N TYR A 529 3.26 19.38 7.80
CA TYR A 529 3.87 18.17 7.26
C TYR A 529 4.74 17.49 8.32
N ILE A 530 4.44 16.22 8.63
CA ILE A 530 5.14 15.44 9.64
C ILE A 530 6.29 14.72 8.95
N TYR A 531 7.51 14.96 9.41
CA TYR A 531 8.72 14.35 8.85
C TYR A 531 9.79 14.14 9.92
N GLY A 532 10.67 13.18 9.71
CA GLY A 532 11.85 12.98 10.53
C GLY A 532 12.88 14.08 10.28
N GLN A 533 13.36 14.73 11.34
CA GLN A 533 14.40 15.75 11.28
C GLN A 533 15.63 15.24 12.04
N PHE A 534 16.78 15.22 11.37
CA PHE A 534 18.04 14.97 12.05
C PHE A 534 18.34 16.10 13.03
N THR A 535 18.69 15.72 14.25
CA THR A 535 19.01 16.66 15.34
C THR A 535 20.49 16.66 15.70
N GLY A 536 21.31 15.83 15.03
CA GLY A 536 22.73 15.64 15.27
C GLY A 536 23.04 14.35 15.98
#